data_e12faf917c9ccdac32b0e153d26a6af3
#
_entry.id   e12faf917c9ccdac32b0e153d26a6af3
#
_cell.length_a   1.000
_cell.length_b   1.000
_cell.length_c   1.000
_cell.angle_alpha   90.00
_cell.angle_beta   90.00
_cell.angle_gamma   90.00
#
_symmetry.space_group_name_H-M   'P 1'
#
loop_
_entity.id
_entity.type
_entity.pdbx_description
1 polymer ?
#
loop_
_entity_poly.entity_id
_entity_poly.type
_entity_poly.pdbx_seq_one_letter_code
_entity_poly.pdbx_strand_id
1 'polypeptide(L)'
;MTPREYDKLVSRMAAPSPMGKDCLIAFLVGGMICTLGQLLITGYKAIGLEKTDASTAASMTLVFLSALLTGLSLYDNIAKFAGAGTLVPITGFANAIAAPAVEFKTEGFVLGVGAKMFTIAGPVIVYGVSASVVYGIIYWIWTVI
;
A
#
# COMPACT_ATOMS: atom_id res chain seq x y z
N MET A 1 0.47 -22.76 -29.90
CA MET A 1 1.61 -22.14 -29.22
C MET A 1 2.04 -23.06 -28.10
N THR A 2 3.26 -23.58 -28.13
CA THR A 2 3.76 -24.45 -27.07
C THR A 2 4.18 -23.63 -25.83
N PRO A 3 4.19 -24.17 -24.59
CA PRO A 3 4.65 -23.46 -23.41
C PRO A 3 6.04 -22.83 -23.57
N ARG A 4 6.95 -23.50 -24.29
CA ARG A 4 8.30 -22.97 -24.58
C ARG A 4 8.32 -21.81 -25.55
N GLU A 5 7.40 -21.74 -26.51
CA GLU A 5 7.25 -20.61 -27.42
C GLU A 5 6.64 -19.41 -26.69
N TYR A 6 5.71 -19.65 -25.78
CA TYR A 6 5.14 -18.64 -24.92
C TYR A 6 6.21 -18.00 -24.02
N ASP A 7 7.01 -18.81 -23.33
CA ASP A 7 8.11 -18.32 -22.49
C ASP A 7 9.13 -17.47 -23.27
N LYS A 8 9.49 -17.91 -24.48
CA LYS A 8 10.37 -17.12 -25.35
C LYS A 8 9.75 -15.80 -25.80
N LEU A 9 8.43 -15.77 -26.03
CA LEU A 9 7.74 -14.56 -26.41
C LEU A 9 7.69 -13.59 -25.22
N VAL A 10 7.31 -14.06 -24.05
CA VAL A 10 7.24 -13.27 -22.81
C VAL A 10 8.62 -12.71 -22.45
N SER A 11 9.68 -13.52 -22.51
CA SER A 11 11.03 -13.06 -22.19
C SER A 11 11.59 -12.01 -23.18
N ARG A 12 11.10 -11.99 -24.42
CA ARG A 12 11.44 -10.96 -25.40
C ARG A 12 10.64 -9.66 -25.22
N MET A 13 9.41 -9.76 -24.70
CA MET A 13 8.52 -8.62 -24.50
C MET A 13 8.69 -7.99 -23.10
N ALA A 14 9.20 -8.75 -22.13
CA ALA A 14 9.49 -8.23 -20.79
C ALA A 14 10.73 -7.33 -20.86
N ALA A 15 10.53 -6.03 -20.68
CA ALA A 15 11.64 -5.09 -20.55
C ALA A 15 12.44 -5.41 -19.27
N PRO A 16 13.78 -5.52 -19.33
CA PRO A 16 14.59 -5.74 -18.14
C PRO A 16 14.46 -4.54 -17.19
N SER A 17 13.98 -4.80 -15.97
CA SER A 17 13.89 -3.77 -14.92
C SER A 17 15.29 -3.46 -14.38
N PRO A 18 15.73 -2.20 -14.33
CA PRO A 18 17.01 -1.82 -13.73
C PRO A 18 16.92 -1.88 -12.20
N MET A 19 17.02 -3.10 -11.66
CA MET A 19 16.76 -3.43 -10.25
C MET A 19 17.46 -2.51 -9.25
N GLY A 20 18.73 -2.15 -9.49
CA GLY A 20 19.49 -1.28 -8.59
C GLY A 20 18.92 0.14 -8.53
N LYS A 21 18.53 0.71 -9.66
CA LYS A 21 17.90 2.03 -9.73
C LYS A 21 16.52 2.03 -9.09
N ASP A 22 15.73 1.01 -9.39
CA ASP A 22 14.36 0.88 -8.88
C ASP A 22 14.35 0.69 -7.36
N CYS A 23 15.27 -0.11 -6.81
CA CYS A 23 15.46 -0.28 -5.37
C CYS A 23 15.87 1.05 -4.68
N LEU A 24 16.79 1.81 -5.28
CA LEU A 24 17.20 3.09 -4.72
C LEU A 24 16.06 4.10 -4.69
N ILE A 25 15.32 4.21 -5.78
CA ILE A 25 14.16 5.12 -5.86
C ILE A 25 13.07 4.71 -4.87
N ALA A 26 12.77 3.40 -4.79
CA ALA A 26 11.81 2.88 -3.84
C ALA A 26 12.21 3.17 -2.39
N PHE A 27 13.48 3.03 -2.05
CA PHE A 27 14.02 3.35 -0.73
C PHE A 27 13.88 4.85 -0.41
N LEU A 28 14.24 5.72 -1.34
CA LEU A 28 14.17 7.17 -1.13
C LEU A 28 12.71 7.65 -0.98
N VAL A 29 11.82 7.21 -1.87
CA VAL A 29 10.42 7.66 -1.82
C VAL A 29 9.69 7.03 -0.62
N GLY A 30 9.88 5.75 -0.36
CA GLY A 30 9.31 5.09 0.82
C GLY A 30 9.82 5.70 2.12
N GLY A 31 11.13 6.01 2.18
CA GLY A 31 11.75 6.71 3.29
C GLY A 31 11.18 8.11 3.52
N MET A 32 10.94 8.87 2.46
CA MET A 32 10.27 10.19 2.57
C MET A 32 8.85 10.07 3.11
N ILE A 33 8.07 9.09 2.66
CA ILE A 33 6.71 8.86 3.18
C ILE A 33 6.76 8.48 4.67
N CYS A 34 7.70 7.62 5.07
CA CYS A 34 7.89 7.24 6.48
C CYS A 34 8.32 8.44 7.33
N THR A 35 9.22 9.30 6.82
CA THR A 35 9.65 10.52 7.49
C THR A 35 8.48 11.49 7.69
N LEU A 36 7.64 11.67 6.66
CA LEU A 36 6.42 12.46 6.76
C LEU A 36 5.47 11.90 7.82
N GLY A 37 5.29 10.57 7.86
CA GLY A 37 4.51 9.91 8.90
C GLY A 37 5.06 10.17 10.32
N GLN A 38 6.37 10.09 10.49
CA GLN A 38 7.01 10.38 11.77
C GLN A 38 6.86 11.85 12.18
N LEU A 39 6.95 12.78 11.23
CA LEU A 39 6.71 14.21 11.48
C LEU A 39 5.28 14.45 11.94
N LEU A 40 4.29 13.81 11.31
CA LEU A 40 2.89 13.89 11.74
C LEU A 40 2.71 13.37 13.17
N ILE A 41 3.28 12.20 13.50
CA ILE A 41 3.22 11.63 14.85
C ILE A 41 3.82 12.60 15.87
N THR A 42 4.98 13.17 15.54
CA THR A 42 5.65 14.14 16.43
C THR A 42 4.82 15.41 16.62
N GLY A 43 4.21 15.92 15.54
CA GLY A 43 3.30 17.06 15.57
C GLY A 43 2.06 16.81 16.43
N TYR A 44 1.41 15.65 16.26
CA TYR A 44 0.24 15.27 17.06
C TYR A 44 0.57 15.10 18.54
N LYS A 45 1.75 14.56 18.85
CA LYS A 45 2.23 14.51 20.25
C LYS A 45 2.48 15.89 20.84
N ALA A 46 3.00 16.83 20.07
CA ALA A 46 3.24 18.21 20.51
C ALA A 46 1.93 18.95 20.84
N ILE A 47 0.80 18.54 20.26
CA ILE A 47 -0.55 19.08 20.55
C ILE A 47 -1.15 18.38 21.80
N GLY A 48 -0.48 17.39 22.38
CA GLY A 48 -0.91 16.73 23.61
C GLY A 48 -1.58 15.36 23.43
N LEU A 49 -1.55 14.77 22.22
CA LEU A 49 -2.08 13.41 22.02
C LEU A 49 -1.10 12.37 22.59
N GLU A 50 -1.65 11.32 23.18
CA GLU A 50 -0.88 10.15 23.57
C GLU A 50 -0.25 9.45 22.37
N LYS A 51 0.79 8.64 22.60
CA LYS A 51 1.54 7.97 21.51
C LYS A 51 0.63 7.15 20.59
N THR A 52 -0.34 6.43 21.15
CA THR A 52 -1.27 5.58 20.41
C THR A 52 -2.20 6.42 19.54
N ASP A 53 -2.78 7.47 20.12
CA ASP A 53 -3.71 8.35 19.42
C ASP A 53 -3.01 9.17 18.33
N ALA A 54 -1.80 9.67 18.62
CA ALA A 54 -0.96 10.37 17.65
C ALA A 54 -0.60 9.48 16.44
N SER A 55 -0.30 8.20 16.69
CA SER A 55 -0.02 7.23 15.62
C SER A 55 -1.26 6.96 14.76
N THR A 56 -2.42 6.79 15.40
CA THR A 56 -3.71 6.60 14.72
C THR A 56 -4.08 7.83 13.89
N ALA A 57 -3.97 9.02 14.44
CA ALA A 57 -4.25 10.28 13.74
C ALA A 57 -3.33 10.48 12.53
N ALA A 58 -2.03 10.17 12.67
CA ALA A 58 -1.07 10.23 11.57
C ALA A 58 -1.43 9.24 10.46
N SER A 59 -1.83 8.02 10.80
CA SER A 59 -2.27 7.01 9.83
C SER A 59 -3.53 7.47 9.08
N MET A 60 -4.52 8.01 9.79
CA MET A 60 -5.74 8.56 9.17
C MET A 60 -5.42 9.71 8.23
N THR A 61 -4.51 10.60 8.61
CA THR A 61 -4.07 11.72 7.77
C THR A 61 -3.38 11.24 6.50
N LEU A 62 -2.48 10.26 6.59
CA LEU A 62 -1.80 9.69 5.44
C LEU A 62 -2.77 8.97 4.49
N VAL A 63 -3.73 8.22 5.04
CA VAL A 63 -4.79 7.55 4.25
C VAL A 63 -5.63 8.59 3.51
N PHE A 64 -6.06 9.65 4.20
CA PHE A 64 -6.83 10.73 3.59
C PHE A 64 -6.06 11.42 2.47
N LEU A 65 -4.80 11.80 2.71
CA LEU A 65 -3.95 12.43 1.70
C LEU A 65 -3.73 11.54 0.49
N SER A 66 -3.51 10.25 0.70
CA SER A 66 -3.36 9.29 -0.39
C SER A 66 -4.64 9.16 -1.21
N ALA A 67 -5.78 9.00 -0.57
CA ALA A 67 -7.07 8.92 -1.25
C ALA A 67 -7.39 10.20 -2.05
N LEU A 68 -7.07 11.37 -1.48
CA LEU A 68 -7.21 12.67 -2.15
C LEU A 68 -6.32 12.75 -3.39
N LEU A 69 -5.04 12.42 -3.27
CA LEU A 69 -4.09 12.42 -4.40
C LEU A 69 -4.50 11.41 -5.48
N THR A 70 -5.07 10.27 -5.08
CA THR A 70 -5.61 9.27 -6.02
C THR A 70 -6.83 9.82 -6.76
N GLY A 71 -7.76 10.46 -6.06
CA GLY A 71 -8.93 11.10 -6.67
C GLY A 71 -8.58 12.23 -7.64
N LEU A 72 -7.44 12.89 -7.43
CA LEU A 72 -6.88 13.91 -8.32
C LEU A 72 -6.00 13.34 -9.43
N SER A 73 -5.85 12.01 -9.54
CA SER A 73 -4.98 11.31 -10.50
C SER A 73 -3.50 11.70 -10.40
N LEU A 74 -3.06 12.18 -9.24
CA LEU A 74 -1.67 12.57 -8.98
C LEU A 74 -0.85 11.41 -8.40
N TYR A 75 -1.48 10.55 -7.61
CA TYR A 75 -0.79 9.43 -6.95
C TYR A 75 -0.17 8.44 -7.93
N ASP A 76 -0.86 8.16 -9.05
CA ASP A 76 -0.38 7.25 -10.08
C ASP A 76 0.93 7.69 -10.72
N ASN A 77 1.11 9.00 -10.90
CA ASN A 77 2.36 9.54 -11.45
C ASN A 77 3.52 9.34 -10.47
N ILE A 78 3.26 9.51 -9.17
CA ILE A 78 4.25 9.23 -8.11
C ILE A 78 4.55 7.74 -8.07
N ALA A 79 3.52 6.88 -8.13
CA ALA A 79 3.65 5.43 -8.06
C ALA A 79 4.44 4.85 -9.26
N LYS A 80 4.21 5.36 -10.47
CA LYS A 80 4.98 4.96 -11.67
C LYS A 80 6.47 5.21 -11.52
N PHE A 81 6.86 6.29 -10.86
CA PHE A 81 8.26 6.63 -10.62
C PHE A 81 8.84 5.88 -9.42
N ALA A 82 8.07 5.75 -8.35
CA ALA A 82 8.55 5.24 -7.06
C ALA A 82 8.40 3.72 -6.89
N GLY A 83 7.57 3.07 -7.72
CA GLY A 83 7.35 1.62 -7.68
C GLY A 83 6.98 1.12 -6.28
N ALA A 84 7.74 0.16 -5.75
CA ALA A 84 7.50 -0.44 -4.44
C ALA A 84 7.57 0.56 -3.27
N GLY A 85 8.23 1.70 -3.43
CA GLY A 85 8.34 2.74 -2.39
C GLY A 85 7.01 3.38 -2.01
N THR A 86 6.05 3.43 -2.94
CA THR A 86 4.69 3.89 -2.65
C THR A 86 3.74 2.77 -2.25
N LEU A 87 4.09 1.51 -2.54
CA LEU A 87 3.21 0.36 -2.32
C LEU A 87 3.25 -0.12 -0.86
N VAL A 88 4.43 -0.11 -0.24
CA VAL A 88 4.67 -0.65 1.11
C VAL A 88 4.01 0.21 2.22
N PRO A 89 4.08 1.56 2.19
CA PRO A 89 3.44 2.38 3.20
C PRO A 89 1.90 2.29 3.16
N ILE A 90 1.25 2.70 4.26
CA ILE A 90 -0.22 2.72 4.37
C ILE A 90 -0.90 3.53 3.25
N THR A 91 -0.18 4.49 2.67
CA THR A 91 -0.62 5.27 1.51
C THR A 91 -0.86 4.42 0.27
N GLY A 92 -0.03 3.38 0.04
CA GLY A 92 -0.22 2.44 -1.05
C GLY A 92 -1.49 1.61 -0.91
N PHE A 93 -1.78 1.14 0.29
CA PHE A 93 -3.03 0.44 0.57
C PHE A 93 -4.25 1.35 0.37
N ALA A 94 -4.18 2.59 0.84
CA ALA A 94 -5.24 3.59 0.61
C ALA A 94 -5.48 3.87 -0.88
N ASN A 95 -4.41 4.02 -1.67
CA ASN A 95 -4.50 4.15 -3.12
C ASN A 95 -5.13 2.91 -3.77
N ALA A 96 -4.72 1.71 -3.35
CA ALA A 96 -5.25 0.46 -3.89
C ALA A 96 -6.75 0.26 -3.65
N ILE A 97 -7.31 0.93 -2.65
CA ILE A 97 -8.75 0.96 -2.38
C ILE A 97 -9.43 2.13 -3.12
N ALA A 98 -8.83 3.32 -3.10
CA ALA A 98 -9.42 4.51 -3.66
C ALA A 98 -9.44 4.50 -5.21
N ALA A 99 -8.41 3.98 -5.86
CA ALA A 99 -8.33 3.94 -7.32
C ALA A 99 -9.49 3.14 -7.95
N PRO A 100 -9.77 1.87 -7.54
CA PRO A 100 -10.94 1.15 -8.04
C PRO A 100 -12.27 1.83 -7.71
N ALA A 101 -12.37 2.49 -6.55
CA ALA A 101 -13.59 3.20 -6.18
C ALA A 101 -13.90 4.36 -7.13
N VAL A 102 -12.88 5.05 -7.63
CA VAL A 102 -13.03 6.13 -8.61
C VAL A 102 -13.29 5.57 -10.00
N GLU A 103 -12.52 4.57 -10.42
CA GLU A 103 -12.56 3.99 -11.77
C GLU A 103 -13.90 3.29 -12.06
N PHE A 104 -14.39 2.48 -11.12
CA PHE A 104 -15.59 1.66 -11.30
C PHE A 104 -16.88 2.31 -10.75
N LYS A 105 -16.85 3.61 -10.47
CA LYS A 105 -18.02 4.35 -9.97
C LYS A 105 -19.23 4.27 -10.91
N THR A 106 -19.00 4.22 -12.21
CA THR A 106 -20.04 4.13 -13.23
C THR A 106 -20.75 2.76 -13.29
N GLU A 107 -20.11 1.71 -12.75
CA GLU A 107 -20.68 0.36 -12.67
C GLU A 107 -21.64 0.17 -11.46
N GLY A 108 -21.86 1.23 -10.67
CA GLY A 108 -22.74 1.23 -9.49
C GLY A 108 -22.00 0.97 -8.17
N PHE A 109 -22.71 1.23 -7.05
CA PHE A 109 -22.08 1.19 -5.72
C PHE A 109 -21.77 -0.22 -5.23
N VAL A 110 -22.61 -1.20 -5.52
CA VAL A 110 -22.45 -2.56 -4.97
C VAL A 110 -21.50 -3.41 -5.84
N LEU A 111 -21.80 -3.55 -7.13
CA LEU A 111 -21.05 -4.39 -8.06
C LEU A 111 -19.79 -3.70 -8.61
N GLY A 112 -19.85 -2.38 -8.75
CA GLY A 112 -18.69 -1.57 -9.16
C GLY A 112 -17.80 -1.24 -7.97
N VAL A 113 -18.11 -0.16 -7.27
CA VAL A 113 -17.26 0.39 -6.20
C VAL A 113 -16.97 -0.65 -5.11
N GLY A 114 -18.01 -1.22 -4.49
CA GLY A 114 -17.86 -2.13 -3.36
C GLY A 114 -17.08 -3.40 -3.74
N ALA A 115 -17.51 -4.11 -4.78
CA ALA A 115 -16.85 -5.34 -5.19
C ALA A 115 -15.39 -5.11 -5.61
N LYS A 116 -15.11 -4.05 -6.33
CA LYS A 116 -13.75 -3.75 -6.84
C LYS A 116 -12.79 -3.29 -5.74
N MET A 117 -13.25 -2.50 -4.77
CA MET A 117 -12.44 -2.15 -3.59
C MET A 117 -11.97 -3.40 -2.85
N PHE A 118 -12.85 -4.37 -2.62
CA PHE A 118 -12.52 -5.61 -1.91
C PHE A 118 -11.69 -6.61 -2.72
N THR A 119 -11.62 -6.48 -4.03
CA THR A 119 -10.78 -7.35 -4.87
C THR A 119 -9.29 -7.27 -4.46
N ILE A 120 -8.81 -6.09 -4.09
CA ILE A 120 -7.42 -5.88 -3.65
C ILE A 120 -7.34 -5.88 -2.12
N ALA A 121 -8.25 -5.16 -1.44
CA ALA A 121 -8.25 -5.05 0.01
C ALA A 121 -8.52 -6.38 0.72
N GLY A 122 -9.39 -7.23 0.15
CA GLY A 122 -9.74 -8.53 0.72
C GLY A 122 -8.54 -9.44 0.97
N PRO A 123 -7.76 -9.78 -0.06
CA PRO A 123 -6.55 -10.60 0.11
C PRO A 123 -5.54 -10.01 1.10
N VAL A 124 -5.30 -8.69 1.07
CA VAL A 124 -4.36 -8.02 1.99
C VAL A 124 -4.80 -8.20 3.45
N ILE A 125 -6.10 -8.02 3.73
CA ILE A 125 -6.66 -8.21 5.08
C ILE A 125 -6.55 -9.67 5.50
N VAL A 126 -6.95 -10.60 4.63
CA VAL A 126 -6.91 -12.04 4.94
C VAL A 126 -5.49 -12.51 5.24
N TYR A 127 -4.53 -12.19 4.39
CA TYR A 127 -3.13 -12.57 4.62
C TYR A 127 -2.54 -11.87 5.84
N GLY A 128 -2.83 -10.59 6.05
CA GLY A 128 -2.36 -9.83 7.21
C GLY A 128 -2.89 -10.40 8.52
N VAL A 129 -4.19 -10.67 8.61
CA VAL A 129 -4.81 -11.27 9.80
C VAL A 129 -4.29 -12.69 10.03
N SER A 130 -4.22 -13.53 8.99
CA SER A 130 -3.71 -14.90 9.11
C SER A 130 -2.27 -14.93 9.60
N ALA A 131 -1.40 -14.09 9.03
CA ALA A 131 -0.01 -13.96 9.49
C ALA A 131 0.09 -13.47 10.94
N SER A 132 -0.74 -12.51 11.33
CA SER A 132 -0.79 -11.99 12.70
C SER A 132 -1.24 -13.06 13.71
N VAL A 133 -2.22 -13.89 13.35
CA VAL A 133 -2.67 -15.01 14.19
C VAL A 133 -1.54 -16.03 14.39
N VAL A 134 -0.88 -16.44 13.30
CA VAL A 134 0.24 -17.39 13.37
C VAL A 134 1.37 -16.83 14.24
N TYR A 135 1.76 -15.59 14.01
CA TYR A 135 2.79 -14.93 14.83
C TYR A 135 2.37 -14.82 16.29
N GLY A 136 1.11 -14.43 16.56
CA GLY A 136 0.57 -14.32 17.90
C GLY A 136 0.60 -15.63 18.68
N ILE A 137 0.28 -16.76 18.03
CA ILE A 137 0.36 -18.09 18.62
C ILE A 137 1.82 -18.45 18.96
N ILE A 138 2.75 -18.22 18.03
CA ILE A 138 4.18 -18.48 18.26
C ILE A 138 4.71 -17.62 19.42
N TYR A 139 4.37 -16.34 19.44
CA TYR A 139 4.77 -15.41 20.50
C TYR A 139 4.19 -15.82 21.86
N TRP A 140 2.92 -16.23 21.90
CA TRP A 140 2.28 -16.69 23.13
C TRP A 140 2.96 -17.95 23.68
N ILE A 141 3.22 -18.95 22.81
CA ILE A 141 3.95 -20.17 23.21
C ILE A 141 5.31 -19.80 23.78
N TRP A 142 6.07 -18.92 23.13
CA TRP A 142 7.39 -18.49 23.59
C TRP A 142 7.36 -17.76 24.93
N THR A 143 6.27 -17.06 25.23
CA THR A 143 6.14 -16.26 26.46
C THR A 143 5.67 -17.11 27.64
N VAL A 144 4.97 -18.22 27.40
CA VAL A 144 4.40 -19.10 28.44
C VAL A 144 5.36 -20.23 28.84
N ILE A 145 6.29 -20.62 27.95
CA ILE A 145 7.33 -21.63 28.21
C ILE A 145 8.60 -20.93 28.73
#